data_647128b8ae080ab13248714d722e1f74
#
_entry.id   647128b8ae080ab13248714d722e1f74
#
_cell.length_a   1.000
_cell.length_b   1.000
_cell.length_c   1.000
_cell.angle_alpha   90.00
_cell.angle_beta   90.00
_cell.angle_gamma   90.00
#
_symmetry.space_group_name_H-M   'P 1'
#
loop_
_entity.id
_entity.type
_entity.pdbx_description
1 polymer ?
#
loop_
_entity_poly.entity_id
_entity_poly.type
_entity_poly.pdbx_seq_one_letter_code
_entity_poly.pdbx_strand_id
1 'polypeptide(L)'
;MTGIALVPLAIFFVLALAFPFLPLGDRGAYLLQIGFFTLVAGIMALSWDILARSGQVSLAHAAFYGMGAYGYALLLKTGLAWPLAMPLAALGTGMISLILGAVTMRLSGMYFAIATLAFTEVVRTIIQNLPEDVAGGANGLLVPALLGGDSRGQYLLALLLLALTAGVSLAVRTGRLHHAFAAIRQGEETARVLGVSTVRYKLAAFFISSFLAALAGVLYAGKTFFISPLDTFSLANSIAPLTTSIFGGLYTTLGPILGATVLRIAEEALHNVVKNGYLVVYGLVLMLSILWLPRGLMGLLRRGRHGGDV
;
A
#
# COMPACT_ATOMS: atom_id res chain seq x y z
N MET A 1 -4.70 9.65 -24.27
CA MET A 1 -3.93 8.53 -23.69
C MET A 1 -4.58 7.89 -22.43
N THR A 2 -5.69 8.40 -21.95
CA THR A 2 -6.40 7.88 -20.74
C THR A 2 -7.24 6.62 -21.00
N GLY A 3 -7.80 6.43 -22.19
CA GLY A 3 -8.66 5.27 -22.49
C GLY A 3 -7.96 3.91 -22.52
N ILE A 4 -6.69 3.88 -22.90
CA ILE A 4 -5.93 2.62 -23.12
C ILE A 4 -5.56 1.93 -21.79
N ALA A 5 -5.42 2.69 -20.69
CA ALA A 5 -5.11 2.13 -19.38
C ALA A 5 -6.38 1.71 -18.59
N LEU A 6 -7.55 2.18 -18.99
CA LEU A 6 -8.81 1.87 -18.31
C LEU A 6 -9.31 0.47 -18.65
N VAL A 7 -9.13 0.01 -19.89
CA VAL A 7 -9.60 -1.31 -20.31
C VAL A 7 -8.93 -2.45 -19.51
N PRO A 8 -7.59 -2.55 -19.41
CA PRO A 8 -6.97 -3.61 -18.62
C PRO A 8 -7.25 -3.48 -17.12
N LEU A 9 -7.44 -2.28 -16.61
CA LEU A 9 -7.86 -2.07 -15.22
C LEU A 9 -9.28 -2.58 -14.99
N ALA A 10 -10.23 -2.30 -15.89
CA ALA A 10 -11.59 -2.82 -15.82
C ALA A 10 -11.61 -4.34 -15.91
N ILE A 11 -10.84 -4.94 -16.82
CA ILE A 11 -10.69 -6.40 -16.93
C ILE A 11 -10.19 -7.00 -15.62
N PHE A 12 -9.17 -6.40 -14.99
CA PHE A 12 -8.66 -6.87 -13.70
C PHE A 12 -9.76 -6.87 -12.63
N PHE A 13 -10.52 -5.76 -12.49
CA PHE A 13 -11.58 -5.68 -11.49
C PHE A 13 -12.75 -6.62 -11.77
N VAL A 14 -13.11 -6.85 -13.04
CA VAL A 14 -14.15 -7.82 -13.41
C VAL A 14 -13.71 -9.24 -13.05
N LEU A 15 -12.47 -9.63 -13.38
CA LEU A 15 -11.93 -10.94 -13.04
C LEU A 15 -11.79 -11.12 -11.52
N ALA A 16 -11.32 -10.11 -10.80
CA ALA A 16 -11.22 -10.13 -9.35
C ALA A 16 -12.61 -10.19 -8.68
N LEU A 17 -13.63 -9.55 -9.25
CA LEU A 17 -15.00 -9.61 -8.74
C LEU A 17 -15.63 -10.99 -8.97
N ALA A 18 -15.35 -11.64 -10.11
CA ALA A 18 -15.84 -12.97 -10.40
C ALA A 18 -15.19 -14.06 -9.53
N PHE A 19 -13.94 -13.83 -9.08
CA PHE A 19 -13.12 -14.83 -8.39
C PHE A 19 -13.79 -15.50 -7.19
N PRO A 20 -14.43 -14.79 -6.21
CA PRO A 20 -15.05 -15.43 -5.05
C PRO A 20 -16.31 -16.26 -5.36
N PHE A 21 -16.85 -16.16 -6.57
CA PHE A 21 -18.03 -16.88 -7.01
C PHE A 21 -17.70 -18.13 -7.86
N LEU A 22 -16.43 -18.35 -8.18
CA LEU A 22 -15.99 -19.56 -8.85
C LEU A 22 -16.13 -20.78 -7.91
N PRO A 23 -16.40 -21.97 -8.46
CA PRO A 23 -16.44 -23.21 -7.68
C PRO A 23 -15.02 -23.65 -7.31
N LEU A 24 -14.45 -23.06 -6.25
CA LEU A 24 -13.07 -23.23 -5.82
C LEU A 24 -12.82 -24.56 -5.06
N GLY A 25 -13.84 -25.37 -4.83
CA GLY A 25 -13.74 -26.63 -4.10
C GLY A 25 -13.14 -26.47 -2.69
N ASP A 26 -12.47 -27.50 -2.19
CA ASP A 26 -11.92 -27.55 -0.82
C ASP A 26 -10.83 -26.49 -0.57
N ARG A 27 -10.19 -25.97 -1.63
CA ARG A 27 -9.15 -24.93 -1.54
C ARG A 27 -9.71 -23.51 -1.56
N GLY A 28 -11.04 -23.33 -1.59
CA GLY A 28 -11.68 -22.02 -1.76
C GLY A 28 -11.28 -21.01 -0.68
N ALA A 29 -11.29 -21.42 0.58
CA ALA A 29 -10.90 -20.53 1.69
C ALA A 29 -9.44 -20.06 1.60
N TYR A 30 -8.53 -20.96 1.24
CA TYR A 30 -7.11 -20.67 1.05
C TYR A 30 -6.86 -19.71 -0.12
N LEU A 31 -7.50 -19.96 -1.26
CA LEU A 31 -7.39 -19.09 -2.44
C LEU A 31 -7.97 -17.69 -2.18
N LEU A 32 -9.09 -17.59 -1.46
CA LEU A 32 -9.65 -16.31 -1.03
C LEU A 32 -8.73 -15.57 -0.08
N GLN A 33 -8.02 -16.28 0.79
CA GLN A 33 -7.03 -15.68 1.68
C GLN A 33 -5.84 -15.09 0.89
N ILE A 34 -5.28 -15.84 -0.06
CA ILE A 34 -4.21 -15.34 -0.95
C ILE A 34 -4.69 -14.11 -1.72
N GLY A 35 -5.88 -14.21 -2.32
CA GLY A 35 -6.51 -13.10 -3.04
C GLY A 35 -6.68 -11.87 -2.15
N PHE A 36 -7.17 -12.03 -0.92
CA PHE A 36 -7.31 -10.95 0.04
C PHE A 36 -5.98 -10.23 0.30
N PHE A 37 -4.92 -10.95 0.66
CA PHE A 37 -3.62 -10.35 0.91
C PHE A 37 -2.98 -9.75 -0.35
N THR A 38 -3.29 -10.28 -1.53
CA THR A 38 -2.90 -9.69 -2.81
C THR A 38 -3.55 -8.32 -3.00
N LEU A 39 -4.85 -8.20 -2.69
CA LEU A 39 -5.57 -6.92 -2.77
C LEU A 39 -5.04 -5.91 -1.75
N VAL A 40 -4.75 -6.34 -0.51
CA VAL A 40 -4.12 -5.50 0.53
C VAL A 40 -2.75 -5.01 0.07
N ALA A 41 -1.91 -5.89 -0.50
CA ALA A 41 -0.61 -5.51 -1.06
C ALA A 41 -0.77 -4.51 -2.22
N GLY A 42 -1.80 -4.66 -3.05
CA GLY A 42 -2.16 -3.71 -4.12
C GLY A 42 -2.52 -2.32 -3.59
N ILE A 43 -3.30 -2.25 -2.49
CA ILE A 43 -3.63 -0.98 -1.81
C ILE A 43 -2.34 -0.32 -1.29
N MET A 44 -1.49 -1.08 -0.60
CA MET A 44 -0.22 -0.60 -0.08
C MET A 44 0.71 -0.08 -1.18
N ALA A 45 0.85 -0.82 -2.28
CA ALA A 45 1.68 -0.43 -3.41
C ALA A 45 1.15 0.84 -4.09
N LEU A 46 -0.17 0.94 -4.35
CA LEU A 46 -0.76 2.15 -4.92
C LEU A 46 -0.65 3.36 -3.99
N SER A 47 -0.83 3.18 -2.68
CA SER A 47 -0.68 4.26 -1.70
C SER A 47 0.74 4.80 -1.72
N TRP A 48 1.74 3.91 -1.80
CA TRP A 48 3.15 4.28 -1.91
C TRP A 48 3.45 5.00 -3.24
N ASP A 49 2.94 4.50 -4.37
CA ASP A 49 3.12 5.11 -5.69
C ASP A 49 2.54 6.54 -5.75
N ILE A 50 1.40 6.80 -5.09
CA ILE A 50 0.82 8.15 -5.00
C ILE A 50 1.78 9.13 -4.33
N LEU A 51 2.42 8.72 -3.23
CA LEU A 51 3.43 9.54 -2.55
C LEU A 51 4.68 9.72 -3.41
N ALA A 52 5.15 8.66 -4.05
CA ALA A 52 6.31 8.68 -4.93
C ALA A 52 6.15 9.61 -6.14
N ARG A 53 4.90 9.82 -6.62
CA ARG A 53 4.62 10.81 -7.68
C ARG A 53 5.01 12.22 -7.32
N SER A 54 4.99 12.57 -6.04
CA SER A 54 5.44 13.88 -5.52
C SER A 54 6.98 13.98 -5.35
N GLY A 55 7.73 12.97 -5.78
CA GLY A 55 9.19 12.91 -5.66
C GLY A 55 9.69 12.44 -4.30
N GLN A 56 8.81 11.95 -3.43
CA GLN A 56 9.14 11.53 -2.06
C GLN A 56 9.22 9.99 -1.96
N VAL A 57 10.42 9.46 -1.71
CA VAL A 57 10.65 8.02 -1.47
C VAL A 57 10.59 7.78 0.04
N SER A 58 9.39 7.45 0.55
CA SER A 58 9.14 7.25 1.97
C SER A 58 9.27 5.78 2.38
N LEU A 59 9.83 5.55 3.56
CA LEU A 59 9.85 4.27 4.27
C LEU A 59 8.93 4.27 5.50
N ALA A 60 7.97 5.21 5.58
CA ALA A 60 7.00 5.26 6.68
C ALA A 60 5.75 4.41 6.46
N HIS A 61 5.66 3.64 5.38
CA HIS A 61 4.42 2.91 5.05
C HIS A 61 4.05 1.87 6.11
N ALA A 62 5.03 1.22 6.76
CA ALA A 62 4.75 0.36 7.90
C ALA A 62 4.15 1.13 9.09
N ALA A 63 4.59 2.39 9.32
CA ALA A 63 3.96 3.23 10.34
C ALA A 63 2.50 3.54 10.02
N PHE A 64 2.20 3.92 8.78
CA PHE A 64 0.82 4.23 8.37
C PHE A 64 -0.08 2.99 8.43
N TYR A 65 0.42 1.85 7.97
CA TYR A 65 -0.23 0.56 8.05
C TYR A 65 -0.49 0.16 9.52
N GLY A 66 0.53 0.24 10.36
CA GLY A 66 0.43 -0.09 11.77
C GLY A 66 -0.51 0.86 12.53
N MET A 67 -0.41 2.17 12.32
CA MET A 67 -1.32 3.14 12.93
C MET A 67 -2.78 2.90 12.52
N GLY A 68 -3.02 2.51 11.26
CA GLY A 68 -4.34 2.10 10.80
C GLY A 68 -4.85 0.87 11.54
N ALA A 69 -4.02 -0.18 11.65
CA ALA A 69 -4.37 -1.43 12.33
C ALA A 69 -4.66 -1.22 13.82
N TYR A 70 -3.75 -0.55 14.53
CA TYR A 70 -3.91 -0.27 15.96
C TYR A 70 -5.01 0.75 16.24
N GLY A 71 -5.12 1.82 15.45
CA GLY A 71 -6.21 2.79 15.57
C GLY A 71 -7.57 2.15 15.42
N TYR A 72 -7.73 1.25 14.45
CA TYR A 72 -8.96 0.45 14.27
C TYR A 72 -9.25 -0.42 15.48
N ALA A 73 -8.26 -1.18 15.95
CA ALA A 73 -8.42 -2.05 17.12
C ALA A 73 -8.82 -1.28 18.37
N LEU A 74 -8.20 -0.11 18.62
CA LEU A 74 -8.51 0.75 19.75
C LEU A 74 -9.92 1.34 19.64
N LEU A 75 -10.36 1.78 18.47
CA LEU A 75 -11.71 2.28 18.25
C LEU A 75 -12.77 1.19 18.45
N LEU A 76 -12.50 -0.06 18.06
CA LEU A 76 -13.40 -1.18 18.37
C LEU A 76 -13.53 -1.44 19.86
N LYS A 77 -12.44 -1.29 20.64
CA LYS A 77 -12.49 -1.41 22.12
C LYS A 77 -13.40 -0.37 22.76
N THR A 78 -13.56 0.82 22.19
CA THR A 78 -14.53 1.81 22.68
C THR A 78 -15.99 1.48 22.37
N GLY A 79 -16.26 0.33 21.70
CA GLY A 79 -17.61 -0.08 21.29
C GLY A 79 -18.06 0.51 19.96
N LEU A 80 -17.17 1.19 19.22
CA LEU A 80 -17.52 1.74 17.92
C LEU A 80 -17.66 0.62 16.89
N ALA A 81 -18.73 0.67 16.09
CA ALA A 81 -18.95 -0.31 15.02
C ALA A 81 -17.85 -0.22 13.93
N TRP A 82 -17.46 -1.37 13.38
CA TRP A 82 -16.37 -1.48 12.39
C TRP A 82 -16.51 -0.54 11.17
N PRO A 83 -17.73 -0.23 10.63
CA PRO A 83 -17.85 0.65 9.46
C PRO A 83 -17.47 2.11 9.75
N LEU A 84 -17.57 2.53 11.02
CA LEU A 84 -17.15 3.85 11.48
C LEU A 84 -15.70 3.83 11.98
N ALA A 85 -15.27 2.77 12.65
CA ALA A 85 -13.92 2.63 13.16
C ALA A 85 -12.87 2.64 12.03
N MET A 86 -13.15 1.98 10.90
CA MET A 86 -12.26 1.90 9.75
C MET A 86 -11.89 3.28 9.16
N PRO A 87 -12.83 4.11 8.69
CA PRO A 87 -12.51 5.42 8.15
C PRO A 87 -11.94 6.37 9.18
N LEU A 88 -12.35 6.30 10.45
CA LEU A 88 -11.80 7.13 11.53
C LEU A 88 -10.35 6.79 11.84
N ALA A 89 -9.98 5.52 11.90
CA ALA A 89 -8.59 5.08 12.05
C ALA A 89 -7.72 5.58 10.89
N ALA A 90 -8.22 5.46 9.66
CA ALA A 90 -7.52 5.94 8.47
C ALA A 90 -7.38 7.47 8.47
N LEU A 91 -8.42 8.22 8.83
CA LEU A 91 -8.37 9.68 8.97
C LEU A 91 -7.39 10.10 10.06
N GLY A 92 -7.41 9.47 11.23
CA GLY A 92 -6.46 9.73 12.31
C GLY A 92 -5.02 9.53 11.86
N THR A 93 -4.74 8.42 11.17
CA THR A 93 -3.42 8.17 10.55
C THR A 93 -3.05 9.25 9.54
N GLY A 94 -3.99 9.64 8.68
CA GLY A 94 -3.80 10.74 7.73
C GLY A 94 -3.42 12.05 8.40
N MET A 95 -4.10 12.41 9.48
CA MET A 95 -3.81 13.62 10.25
C MET A 95 -2.42 13.58 10.91
N ILE A 96 -2.06 12.44 11.53
CA ILE A 96 -0.73 12.25 12.12
C ILE A 96 0.36 12.33 11.05
N SER A 97 0.12 11.81 9.85
CA SER A 97 1.07 11.87 8.75
C SER A 97 1.39 13.29 8.29
N LEU A 98 0.47 14.26 8.47
CA LEU A 98 0.74 15.66 8.17
C LEU A 98 1.81 16.25 9.09
N ILE A 99 1.87 15.80 10.36
CA ILE A 99 2.92 16.20 11.30
C ILE A 99 4.28 15.69 10.80
N LEU A 100 4.37 14.40 10.45
CA LEU A 100 5.58 13.82 9.85
C LEU A 100 5.96 14.57 8.57
N GLY A 101 4.99 14.77 7.68
CA GLY A 101 5.20 15.51 6.44
C GLY A 101 5.78 16.90 6.70
N ALA A 102 5.18 17.67 7.61
CA ALA A 102 5.64 19.02 7.93
C ALA A 102 7.07 19.06 8.49
N VAL A 103 7.42 18.11 9.39
CA VAL A 103 8.77 18.00 9.96
C VAL A 103 9.81 17.62 8.91
N THR A 104 9.44 16.73 7.99
CA THR A 104 10.36 16.19 6.97
C THR A 104 10.44 17.01 5.69
N MET A 105 9.67 18.11 5.54
CA MET A 105 9.66 18.95 4.33
C MET A 105 11.02 19.53 3.93
N ARG A 106 11.93 19.68 4.89
CA ARG A 106 13.29 20.20 4.65
C ARG A 106 14.28 19.14 4.17
N LEU A 107 13.88 17.87 4.24
CA LEU A 107 14.71 16.74 3.87
C LEU A 107 14.41 16.29 2.44
N SER A 108 15.43 15.84 1.74
CA SER A 108 15.32 15.30 0.39
C SER A 108 16.13 14.02 0.22
N GLY A 109 15.79 13.22 -0.77
CA GLY A 109 16.53 12.01 -1.11
C GLY A 109 16.68 11.02 0.05
N MET A 110 17.91 10.58 0.32
CA MET A 110 18.20 9.55 1.33
C MET A 110 17.89 10.03 2.76
N TYR A 111 18.11 11.31 3.08
CA TYR A 111 17.80 11.85 4.42
C TYR A 111 16.31 11.79 4.74
N PHE A 112 15.47 12.03 3.73
CA PHE A 112 14.02 11.88 3.86
C PHE A 112 13.63 10.42 4.10
N ALA A 113 14.21 9.47 3.37
CA ALA A 113 13.94 8.04 3.56
C ALA A 113 14.33 7.55 4.96
N ILE A 114 15.52 7.96 5.45
CA ILE A 114 15.98 7.61 6.80
C ILE A 114 15.08 8.23 7.87
N ALA A 115 14.69 9.49 7.74
CA ALA A 115 13.80 10.15 8.70
C ALA A 115 12.42 9.48 8.77
N THR A 116 11.88 9.05 7.62
CA THR A 116 10.59 8.34 7.56
C THR A 116 10.68 6.93 8.13
N LEU A 117 11.82 6.26 7.99
CA LEU A 117 12.08 4.98 8.66
C LEU A 117 12.19 5.17 10.17
N ALA A 118 12.94 6.17 10.64
CA ALA A 118 13.04 6.49 12.07
C ALA A 118 11.67 6.79 12.69
N PHE A 119 10.79 7.48 11.96
CA PHE A 119 9.41 7.70 12.41
C PHE A 119 8.66 6.38 12.63
N THR A 120 8.85 5.39 11.76
CA THR A 120 8.23 4.07 11.93
C THR A 120 8.68 3.42 13.23
N GLU A 121 9.98 3.49 13.55
CA GLU A 121 10.50 2.96 14.82
C GLU A 121 10.00 3.71 16.05
N VAL A 122 9.86 5.03 15.95
CA VAL A 122 9.28 5.85 17.03
C VAL A 122 7.84 5.43 17.28
N VAL A 123 7.00 5.32 16.25
CA VAL A 123 5.60 4.90 16.41
C VAL A 123 5.53 3.48 16.98
N ARG A 124 6.33 2.55 16.46
CA ARG A 124 6.42 1.18 17.00
C ARG A 124 6.75 1.19 18.49
N THR A 125 7.78 1.94 18.89
CA THR A 125 8.22 2.02 20.27
C THR A 125 7.15 2.64 21.18
N ILE A 126 6.43 3.67 20.70
CA ILE A 126 5.30 4.24 21.45
C ILE A 126 4.25 3.16 21.70
N ILE A 127 3.82 2.43 20.67
CA ILE A 127 2.80 1.39 20.80
C ILE A 127 3.26 0.27 21.75
N GLN A 128 4.52 -0.16 21.67
CA GLN A 128 5.09 -1.19 22.55
C GLN A 128 5.13 -0.79 24.03
N ASN A 129 5.26 0.51 24.31
CA ASN A 129 5.31 1.04 25.67
C ASN A 129 3.95 1.53 26.19
N LEU A 130 2.87 1.42 25.40
CA LEU A 130 1.53 1.66 25.92
C LEU A 130 1.13 0.53 26.88
N PRO A 131 0.30 0.84 27.92
CA PRO A 131 -0.20 -0.18 28.84
C PRO A 131 -0.85 -1.37 28.11
N GLU A 132 -0.67 -2.57 28.67
CA GLU A 132 -1.19 -3.81 28.05
C GLU A 132 -2.71 -3.82 27.93
N ASP A 133 -3.41 -3.23 28.89
CA ASP A 133 -4.87 -3.06 28.88
C ASP A 133 -5.36 -2.14 27.76
N VAL A 134 -4.54 -1.17 27.31
CA VAL A 134 -4.88 -0.24 26.24
C VAL A 134 -4.55 -0.86 24.87
N ALA A 135 -3.28 -1.09 24.58
CA ALA A 135 -2.79 -1.46 23.25
C ALA A 135 -2.11 -2.84 23.18
N GLY A 136 -2.16 -3.62 24.27
CA GLY A 136 -1.49 -4.92 24.34
C GLY A 136 0.03 -4.83 24.52
N GLY A 137 0.59 -3.63 24.60
CA GLY A 137 2.03 -3.41 24.77
C GLY A 137 2.89 -4.16 23.75
N ALA A 138 3.97 -4.78 24.19
CA ALA A 138 4.84 -5.60 23.36
C ALA A 138 4.20 -6.94 22.94
N ASN A 139 3.21 -7.42 23.70
CA ASN A 139 2.55 -8.71 23.48
C ASN A 139 1.53 -8.67 22.34
N GLY A 140 1.10 -7.49 21.89
CA GLY A 140 0.12 -7.33 20.81
C GLY A 140 -1.33 -7.38 21.31
N LEU A 141 -2.26 -7.27 20.36
CA LEU A 141 -3.67 -7.05 20.63
C LEU A 141 -4.55 -8.01 19.80
N LEU A 142 -5.53 -8.61 20.44
CA LEU A 142 -6.60 -9.35 19.75
C LEU A 142 -7.60 -8.37 19.15
N VAL A 143 -7.96 -8.61 17.90
CA VAL A 143 -8.90 -7.78 17.13
C VAL A 143 -10.11 -8.61 16.74
N PRO A 144 -11.33 -8.14 16.96
CA PRO A 144 -12.52 -8.84 16.48
C PRO A 144 -12.49 -9.07 14.98
N ALA A 145 -13.01 -10.23 14.56
CA ALA A 145 -13.08 -10.59 13.15
C ALA A 145 -13.87 -9.56 12.35
N LEU A 146 -13.29 -9.02 11.30
CA LEU A 146 -14.00 -8.17 10.35
C LEU A 146 -15.10 -9.00 9.67
N LEU A 147 -16.32 -8.45 9.59
CA LEU A 147 -17.49 -9.13 9.00
C LEU A 147 -17.77 -10.53 9.60
N GLY A 148 -17.51 -10.72 10.92
CA GLY A 148 -17.73 -12.01 11.57
C GLY A 148 -16.85 -13.15 11.05
N GLY A 149 -15.77 -12.85 10.31
CA GLY A 149 -14.87 -13.84 9.74
C GLY A 149 -15.27 -14.37 8.36
N ASP A 150 -16.34 -13.85 7.75
CA ASP A 150 -16.72 -14.24 6.38
C ASP A 150 -15.63 -13.89 5.37
N SER A 151 -14.95 -14.94 4.87
CA SER A 151 -13.84 -14.78 3.92
C SER A 151 -14.26 -14.15 2.60
N ARG A 152 -15.49 -14.38 2.13
CA ARG A 152 -16.01 -13.77 0.90
C ARG A 152 -16.27 -12.29 1.10
N GLY A 153 -16.96 -11.94 2.18
CA GLY A 153 -17.24 -10.54 2.53
C GLY A 153 -15.95 -9.74 2.74
N GLN A 154 -14.97 -10.31 3.44
CA GLN A 154 -13.64 -9.68 3.63
C GLN A 154 -12.92 -9.46 2.30
N TYR A 155 -12.92 -10.43 1.39
CA TYR A 155 -12.33 -10.31 0.06
C TYR A 155 -13.02 -9.19 -0.76
N LEU A 156 -14.34 -9.16 -0.78
CA LEU A 156 -15.12 -8.14 -1.50
C LEU A 156 -14.89 -6.75 -0.93
N LEU A 157 -14.76 -6.61 0.39
CA LEU A 157 -14.41 -5.34 1.02
C LEU A 157 -13.00 -4.89 0.64
N ALA A 158 -12.03 -5.80 0.63
CA ALA A 158 -10.67 -5.50 0.18
C ALA A 158 -10.65 -5.07 -1.30
N LEU A 159 -11.44 -5.73 -2.16
CA LEU A 159 -11.60 -5.37 -3.57
C LEU A 159 -12.23 -3.99 -3.73
N LEU A 160 -13.25 -3.66 -2.94
CA LEU A 160 -13.88 -2.35 -2.92
C LEU A 160 -12.87 -1.26 -2.54
N LEU A 161 -12.06 -1.49 -1.50
CA LEU A 161 -11.04 -0.54 -1.07
C LEU A 161 -9.89 -0.42 -2.07
N LEU A 162 -9.52 -1.50 -2.76
CA LEU A 162 -8.56 -1.42 -3.87
C LEU A 162 -9.13 -0.61 -5.04
N ALA A 163 -10.43 -0.79 -5.36
CA ALA A 163 -11.10 -0.01 -6.40
C ALA A 163 -11.16 1.48 -6.03
N LEU A 164 -11.47 1.81 -4.77
CA LEU A 164 -11.41 3.16 -4.25
C LEU A 164 -9.99 3.75 -4.37
N THR A 165 -8.98 2.99 -3.96
CA THR A 165 -7.56 3.39 -4.05
C THR A 165 -7.13 3.62 -5.51
N ALA A 166 -7.56 2.74 -6.42
CA ALA A 166 -7.32 2.90 -7.86
C ALA A 166 -8.05 4.14 -8.42
N GLY A 167 -9.28 4.40 -7.97
CA GLY A 167 -10.04 5.61 -8.30
C GLY A 167 -9.32 6.88 -7.85
N VAL A 168 -8.82 6.90 -6.60
CA VAL A 168 -8.00 8.02 -6.08
C VAL A 168 -6.71 8.18 -6.90
N SER A 169 -6.00 7.08 -7.22
CA SER A 169 -4.80 7.09 -8.06
C SER A 169 -5.08 7.67 -9.46
N LEU A 170 -6.23 7.32 -10.06
CA LEU A 170 -6.67 7.89 -11.34
C LEU A 170 -7.01 9.38 -11.22
N ALA A 171 -7.74 9.78 -10.17
CA ALA A 171 -8.07 11.18 -9.90
C ALA A 171 -6.81 12.04 -9.71
N VAL A 172 -5.81 11.53 -8.97
CA VAL A 172 -4.50 12.19 -8.85
C VAL A 172 -3.81 12.31 -10.21
N ARG A 173 -3.92 11.29 -11.08
CA ARG A 173 -3.28 11.26 -12.40
C ARG A 173 -3.93 12.21 -13.41
N THR A 174 -5.24 12.42 -13.34
CA THR A 174 -6.00 13.24 -14.28
C THR A 174 -6.24 14.66 -13.78
N GLY A 175 -6.07 14.89 -12.49
CA GLY A 175 -6.34 16.16 -11.82
C GLY A 175 -5.15 17.14 -11.81
N ARG A 176 -5.37 18.31 -11.21
CA ARG A 176 -4.35 19.35 -11.00
C ARG A 176 -3.13 18.86 -10.20
N LEU A 177 -3.34 17.87 -9.32
CA LEU A 177 -2.28 17.24 -8.52
C LEU A 177 -1.20 16.61 -9.40
N HIS A 178 -1.56 16.04 -10.55
CA HIS A 178 -0.60 15.42 -11.46
C HIS A 178 0.48 16.39 -11.93
N HIS A 179 0.07 17.56 -12.39
CA HIS A 179 1.00 18.58 -12.90
C HIS A 179 1.89 19.14 -11.79
N ALA A 180 1.32 19.38 -10.60
CA ALA A 180 2.08 19.83 -9.44
C ALA A 180 3.11 18.77 -8.98
N PHE A 181 2.70 17.50 -8.86
CA PHE A 181 3.61 16.42 -8.49
C PHE A 181 4.71 16.20 -9.53
N ALA A 182 4.38 16.26 -10.82
CA ALA A 182 5.37 16.13 -11.89
C ALA A 182 6.41 17.28 -11.85
N ALA A 183 5.96 18.51 -11.62
CA ALA A 183 6.84 19.67 -11.49
C ALA A 183 7.77 19.55 -10.27
N ILE A 184 7.24 19.17 -9.11
CA ILE A 184 8.02 18.98 -7.87
C ILE A 184 9.07 17.88 -8.05
N ARG A 185 8.71 16.77 -8.69
CA ARG A 185 9.62 15.64 -8.94
C ARG A 185 10.76 16.00 -9.89
N GLN A 186 10.53 16.89 -10.87
CA GLN A 186 11.57 17.35 -11.80
C GLN A 186 12.54 18.34 -11.17
N GLY A 187 12.08 19.13 -10.20
CA GLY A 187 12.88 20.09 -9.47
C GLY A 187 12.04 20.93 -8.53
N GLU A 188 12.21 20.73 -7.23
CA GLU A 188 11.38 21.41 -6.22
C GLU A 188 11.58 22.93 -6.24
N GLU A 189 12.81 23.39 -6.38
CA GLU A 189 13.12 24.83 -6.44
C GLU A 189 12.54 25.49 -7.69
N THR A 190 12.69 24.83 -8.84
CA THR A 190 12.12 25.30 -10.10
C THR A 190 10.59 25.36 -10.01
N ALA A 191 9.95 24.33 -9.45
CA ALA A 191 8.50 24.31 -9.25
C ALA A 191 8.03 25.48 -8.35
N ARG A 192 8.82 25.81 -7.30
CA ARG A 192 8.53 26.93 -6.39
C ARG A 192 8.62 28.27 -7.10
N VAL A 193 9.63 28.48 -7.93
CA VAL A 193 9.79 29.70 -8.76
C VAL A 193 8.61 29.87 -9.73
N LEU A 194 8.06 28.76 -10.26
CA LEU A 194 6.89 28.73 -11.12
C LEU A 194 5.55 28.91 -10.36
N GLY A 195 5.60 29.19 -9.04
CA GLY A 195 4.42 29.44 -8.21
C GLY A 195 3.72 28.19 -7.67
N VAL A 196 4.32 27.01 -7.79
CA VAL A 196 3.78 25.77 -7.23
C VAL A 196 4.05 25.75 -5.72
N SER A 197 3.00 25.65 -4.89
CA SER A 197 3.11 25.52 -3.43
C SER A 197 3.58 24.12 -3.04
N THR A 198 4.89 23.85 -3.15
CA THR A 198 5.47 22.50 -3.01
C THR A 198 5.09 21.83 -1.69
N VAL A 199 5.11 22.58 -0.57
CA VAL A 199 4.74 22.08 0.75
C VAL A 199 3.29 21.57 0.79
N ARG A 200 2.33 22.35 0.28
CA ARG A 200 0.92 21.95 0.29
C ARG A 200 0.68 20.67 -0.52
N TYR A 201 1.30 20.57 -1.69
CA TYR A 201 1.15 19.40 -2.55
C TYR A 201 1.83 18.16 -1.96
N LYS A 202 3.01 18.30 -1.36
CA LYS A 202 3.67 17.20 -0.65
C LYS A 202 2.85 16.71 0.55
N LEU A 203 2.31 17.62 1.36
CA LEU A 203 1.43 17.27 2.48
C LEU A 203 0.15 16.58 2.01
N ALA A 204 -0.45 17.03 0.91
CA ALA A 204 -1.60 16.34 0.32
C ALA A 204 -1.24 14.91 -0.13
N ALA A 205 -0.06 14.71 -0.73
CA ALA A 205 0.43 13.38 -1.09
C ALA A 205 0.61 12.50 0.15
N PHE A 206 1.17 13.03 1.23
CA PHE A 206 1.30 12.32 2.52
C PHE A 206 -0.04 11.89 3.07
N PHE A 207 -0.99 12.83 3.17
CA PHE A 207 -2.31 12.54 3.71
C PHE A 207 -3.04 11.46 2.91
N ILE A 208 -3.09 11.60 1.58
CA ILE A 208 -3.75 10.63 0.70
C ILE A 208 -3.09 9.26 0.83
N SER A 209 -1.77 9.21 0.76
CA SER A 209 -1.00 7.96 0.83
C SER A 209 -1.18 7.26 2.18
N SER A 210 -1.01 7.98 3.29
CA SER A 210 -1.14 7.41 4.63
C SER A 210 -2.56 6.96 4.97
N PHE A 211 -3.57 7.72 4.53
CA PHE A 211 -4.98 7.33 4.65
C PHE A 211 -5.25 5.97 3.97
N LEU A 212 -4.78 5.82 2.73
CA LEU A 212 -4.96 4.58 1.97
C LEU A 212 -4.14 3.42 2.56
N ALA A 213 -2.90 3.66 2.99
CA ALA A 213 -2.08 2.65 3.67
C ALA A 213 -2.70 2.20 5.00
N ALA A 214 -3.32 3.13 5.75
CA ALA A 214 -4.03 2.81 6.98
C ALA A 214 -5.25 1.91 6.73
N LEU A 215 -6.00 2.11 5.65
CA LEU A 215 -7.10 1.20 5.25
C LEU A 215 -6.59 -0.23 5.01
N ALA A 216 -5.40 -0.38 4.41
CA ALA A 216 -4.78 -1.70 4.26
C ALA A 216 -4.43 -2.31 5.63
N GLY A 217 -3.94 -1.51 6.57
CA GLY A 217 -3.68 -1.95 7.96
C GLY A 217 -4.94 -2.40 8.70
N VAL A 218 -6.04 -1.66 8.52
CA VAL A 218 -7.37 -2.05 9.08
C VAL A 218 -7.82 -3.39 8.55
N LEU A 219 -7.72 -3.60 7.22
CA LEU A 219 -8.07 -4.88 6.61
C LEU A 219 -7.25 -6.03 7.18
N TYR A 220 -5.94 -5.81 7.33
CA TYR A 220 -5.04 -6.80 7.91
C TYR A 220 -5.45 -7.15 9.34
N ALA A 221 -5.65 -6.16 10.21
CA ALA A 221 -6.04 -6.36 11.59
C ALA A 221 -7.34 -7.17 11.71
N GLY A 222 -8.36 -6.83 10.92
CA GLY A 222 -9.64 -7.53 10.91
C GLY A 222 -9.60 -8.93 10.29
N LYS A 223 -8.54 -9.27 9.52
CA LYS A 223 -8.35 -10.59 8.91
C LYS A 223 -7.52 -11.53 9.76
N THR A 224 -6.48 -11.01 10.42
CA THR A 224 -5.54 -11.83 11.20
C THR A 224 -6.00 -12.08 12.64
N PHE A 225 -6.99 -11.32 13.12
CA PHE A 225 -7.53 -11.38 14.50
C PHE A 225 -6.52 -11.07 15.60
N PHE A 226 -5.28 -10.87 15.25
CA PHE A 226 -4.18 -10.55 16.14
C PHE A 226 -3.19 -9.63 15.43
N ILE A 227 -2.74 -8.59 16.13
CA ILE A 227 -1.71 -7.67 15.66
C ILE A 227 -0.61 -7.54 16.70
N SER A 228 0.63 -7.65 16.28
CA SER A 228 1.81 -7.37 17.12
C SER A 228 2.55 -6.14 16.60
N PRO A 229 3.19 -5.34 17.47
CA PRO A 229 3.98 -4.20 17.01
C PRO A 229 5.15 -4.62 16.13
N LEU A 230 5.78 -5.77 16.42
CA LEU A 230 6.93 -6.28 15.66
C LEU A 230 6.56 -6.63 14.23
N ASP A 231 5.43 -7.30 14.01
CA ASP A 231 5.00 -7.71 12.67
C ASP A 231 4.40 -6.53 11.91
N THR A 232 3.55 -5.74 12.56
CA THR A 232 2.77 -4.69 11.91
C THR A 232 3.65 -3.52 11.46
N PHE A 233 4.64 -3.11 12.29
CA PHE A 233 5.59 -2.04 11.97
C PHE A 233 6.91 -2.56 11.40
N SER A 234 6.96 -3.80 10.89
CA SER A 234 8.19 -4.37 10.34
C SER A 234 8.72 -3.58 9.14
N LEU A 235 10.04 -3.55 8.99
CA LEU A 235 10.71 -2.93 7.83
C LEU A 235 10.22 -3.53 6.51
N ALA A 236 9.88 -4.81 6.50
CA ALA A 236 9.32 -5.49 5.34
C ALA A 236 8.05 -4.80 4.83
N ASN A 237 7.15 -4.36 5.72
CA ASN A 237 5.92 -3.63 5.38
C ASN A 237 6.19 -2.21 4.82
N SER A 238 7.38 -1.65 5.01
CA SER A 238 7.81 -0.41 4.38
C SER A 238 8.46 -0.63 3.01
N ILE A 239 9.25 -1.70 2.86
CA ILE A 239 9.98 -2.01 1.62
C ILE A 239 9.08 -2.69 0.59
N ALA A 240 8.18 -3.58 0.99
CA ALA A 240 7.31 -4.32 0.07
C ALA A 240 6.47 -3.42 -0.86
N PRO A 241 5.80 -2.35 -0.41
CA PRO A 241 5.06 -1.45 -1.30
C PRO A 241 5.94 -0.74 -2.32
N LEU A 242 7.15 -0.33 -1.90
CA LEU A 242 8.16 0.29 -2.77
C LEU A 242 8.61 -0.67 -3.87
N THR A 243 9.08 -1.86 -3.50
CA THR A 243 9.56 -2.87 -4.46
C THR A 243 8.46 -3.32 -5.40
N THR A 244 7.25 -3.52 -4.89
CA THR A 244 6.07 -3.88 -5.66
C THR A 244 5.71 -2.82 -6.68
N SER A 245 5.78 -1.54 -6.31
CA SER A 245 5.48 -0.43 -7.22
C SER A 245 6.55 -0.27 -8.29
N ILE A 246 7.84 -0.43 -7.95
CA ILE A 246 8.94 -0.39 -8.92
C ILE A 246 8.80 -1.55 -9.91
N PHE A 247 8.61 -2.77 -9.41
CA PHE A 247 8.45 -3.95 -10.23
C PHE A 247 7.24 -3.85 -11.17
N GLY A 248 6.10 -3.37 -10.66
CA GLY A 248 4.89 -3.18 -11.44
C GLY A 248 5.00 -2.08 -12.50
N GLY A 249 5.70 -1.01 -12.18
CA GLY A 249 5.90 0.18 -13.02
C GLY A 249 5.37 1.44 -12.35
N LEU A 250 6.29 2.30 -11.93
CA LEU A 250 6.03 3.54 -11.20
C LEU A 250 5.12 4.52 -11.97
N TYR A 251 4.42 5.34 -11.19
CA TYR A 251 3.59 6.46 -11.66
C TYR A 251 2.42 6.02 -12.55
N THR A 252 2.02 4.75 -12.41
CA THR A 252 0.88 4.19 -13.13
C THR A 252 -0.14 3.64 -12.12
N THR A 253 -1.42 3.56 -12.48
CA THR A 253 -2.42 2.97 -11.58
C THR A 253 -2.42 1.43 -11.69
N LEU A 254 -2.24 0.90 -12.88
CA LEU A 254 -2.27 -0.55 -13.11
C LEU A 254 -0.96 -1.23 -12.68
N GLY A 255 0.19 -0.57 -12.82
CA GLY A 255 1.50 -1.14 -12.50
C GLY A 255 1.60 -1.71 -11.09
N PRO A 256 1.40 -0.89 -10.04
CA PRO A 256 1.46 -1.38 -8.66
C PRO A 256 0.50 -2.53 -8.36
N ILE A 257 -0.70 -2.54 -8.97
CA ILE A 257 -1.68 -3.62 -8.82
C ILE A 257 -1.16 -4.93 -9.44
N LEU A 258 -0.66 -4.86 -10.68
CA LEU A 258 -0.06 -6.02 -11.35
C LEU A 258 1.21 -6.49 -10.61
N GLY A 259 2.04 -5.56 -10.15
CA GLY A 259 3.20 -5.86 -9.33
C GLY A 259 2.83 -6.63 -8.09
N ALA A 260 1.83 -6.17 -7.34
CA ALA A 260 1.32 -6.84 -6.15
C ALA A 260 0.80 -8.26 -6.48
N THR A 261 0.02 -8.37 -7.54
CA THR A 261 -0.55 -9.66 -7.96
C THR A 261 0.54 -10.67 -8.32
N VAL A 262 1.48 -10.28 -9.17
CA VAL A 262 2.55 -11.18 -9.63
C VAL A 262 3.48 -11.56 -8.49
N LEU A 263 3.92 -10.58 -7.67
CA LEU A 263 4.86 -10.84 -6.56
C LEU A 263 4.23 -11.68 -5.45
N ARG A 264 2.95 -11.46 -5.10
CA ARG A 264 2.27 -12.28 -4.08
C ARG A 264 2.04 -13.70 -4.56
N ILE A 265 1.66 -13.90 -5.82
CA ILE A 265 1.53 -15.24 -6.40
C ILE A 265 2.90 -15.94 -6.46
N ALA A 266 3.95 -15.23 -6.85
CA ALA A 266 5.32 -15.77 -6.88
C ALA A 266 5.82 -16.13 -5.49
N GLU A 267 5.59 -15.28 -4.48
CA GLU A 267 5.93 -15.54 -3.08
C GLU A 267 5.23 -16.81 -2.56
N GLU A 268 3.94 -16.94 -2.82
CA GLU A 268 3.14 -18.10 -2.42
C GLU A 268 3.60 -19.39 -3.11
N ALA A 269 3.86 -19.30 -4.42
CA ALA A 269 4.40 -20.44 -5.17
C ALA A 269 5.77 -20.89 -4.65
N LEU A 270 6.67 -19.95 -4.36
CA LEU A 270 7.99 -20.22 -3.79
C LEU A 270 7.88 -20.79 -2.38
N HIS A 271 7.01 -20.28 -1.53
CA HIS A 271 6.76 -20.80 -0.20
C HIS A 271 6.32 -22.27 -0.23
N ASN A 272 5.48 -22.65 -1.18
CA ASN A 272 5.01 -24.04 -1.33
C ASN A 272 6.09 -24.99 -1.88
N VAL A 273 7.04 -24.49 -2.69
CA VAL A 273 8.11 -25.30 -3.31
C VAL A 273 9.34 -25.36 -2.41
N VAL A 274 9.76 -24.22 -1.85
CA VAL A 274 11.00 -24.08 -1.07
C VAL A 274 10.65 -23.77 0.38
N LYS A 275 10.22 -24.76 1.13
CA LYS A 275 9.73 -24.63 2.52
C LYS A 275 10.64 -23.79 3.43
N ASN A 276 11.98 -24.02 3.35
CA ASN A 276 12.96 -23.26 4.14
C ASN A 276 13.81 -22.39 3.22
N GLY A 277 13.92 -21.08 3.55
CA GLY A 277 14.75 -20.14 2.79
C GLY A 277 14.09 -19.53 1.55
N TYR A 278 12.78 -19.68 1.37
CA TYR A 278 12.04 -19.09 0.24
C TYR A 278 12.22 -17.57 0.14
N LEU A 279 12.42 -16.88 1.27
CA LEU A 279 12.68 -15.42 1.30
C LEU A 279 13.98 -15.05 0.58
N VAL A 280 15.02 -15.89 0.65
CA VAL A 280 16.29 -15.65 -0.05
C VAL A 280 16.08 -15.78 -1.56
N VAL A 281 15.38 -16.84 -1.99
CA VAL A 281 15.05 -17.05 -3.40
C VAL A 281 14.16 -15.92 -3.92
N TYR A 282 13.15 -15.54 -3.15
CA TYR A 282 12.26 -14.41 -3.47
C TYR A 282 13.03 -13.09 -3.60
N GLY A 283 13.95 -12.80 -2.68
CA GLY A 283 14.81 -11.61 -2.74
C GLY A 283 15.72 -11.61 -3.98
N LEU A 284 16.30 -12.75 -4.35
CA LEU A 284 17.08 -12.90 -5.57
C LEU A 284 16.23 -12.69 -6.84
N VAL A 285 15.05 -13.31 -6.90
CA VAL A 285 14.12 -13.11 -8.02
C VAL A 285 13.71 -11.64 -8.16
N LEU A 286 13.43 -10.97 -7.04
CA LEU A 286 13.14 -9.53 -7.04
C LEU A 286 14.32 -8.70 -7.55
N MET A 287 15.52 -8.95 -7.04
CA MET A 287 16.73 -8.24 -7.45
C MET A 287 16.98 -8.40 -8.96
N LEU A 288 16.95 -9.62 -9.47
CA LEU A 288 17.13 -9.89 -10.89
C LEU A 288 16.01 -9.27 -11.74
N SER A 289 14.76 -9.33 -11.27
CA SER A 289 13.63 -8.75 -11.97
C SER A 289 13.75 -7.24 -12.10
N ILE A 290 14.17 -6.54 -11.05
CA ILE A 290 14.38 -5.07 -11.08
C ILE A 290 15.54 -4.71 -12.01
N LEU A 291 16.62 -5.49 -12.02
CA LEU A 291 17.77 -5.28 -12.92
C LEU A 291 17.39 -5.44 -14.39
N TRP A 292 16.55 -6.43 -14.72
CA TRP A 292 16.17 -6.73 -16.10
C TRP A 292 14.96 -5.93 -16.59
N LEU A 293 14.12 -5.45 -15.67
CA LEU A 293 12.94 -4.64 -15.97
C LEU A 293 13.04 -3.19 -15.43
N PRO A 294 13.94 -2.36 -15.94
CA PRO A 294 14.15 -1.01 -15.42
C PRO A 294 12.93 -0.08 -15.56
N ARG A 295 11.94 -0.45 -16.37
CA ARG A 295 10.65 0.24 -16.52
C ARG A 295 9.47 -0.51 -15.92
N GLY A 296 9.74 -1.59 -15.17
CA GLY A 296 8.75 -2.48 -14.60
C GLY A 296 7.91 -3.24 -15.64
N LEU A 297 6.93 -4.02 -15.17
CA LEU A 297 6.01 -4.80 -16.03
C LEU A 297 5.27 -3.92 -17.05
N MET A 298 4.89 -2.70 -16.66
CA MET A 298 4.23 -1.76 -17.58
C MET A 298 5.12 -1.32 -18.74
N GLY A 299 6.44 -1.39 -18.60
CA GLY A 299 7.39 -1.13 -19.68
C GLY A 299 7.34 -2.17 -20.79
N LEU A 300 7.15 -3.44 -20.43
CA LEU A 300 6.98 -4.54 -21.41
C LEU A 300 5.69 -4.38 -22.20
N LEU A 301 4.58 -4.06 -21.53
CA LEU A 301 3.28 -3.87 -22.19
C LEU A 301 3.26 -2.70 -23.19
N ARG A 302 4.15 -1.71 -23.00
CA ARG A 302 4.30 -0.58 -23.93
C ARG A 302 5.22 -0.89 -25.12
N ARG A 303 6.27 -1.70 -24.97
CA ARG A 303 7.18 -2.09 -26.05
C ARG A 303 6.49 -2.93 -27.14
N GLY A 304 5.55 -3.79 -26.78
CA GLY A 304 4.80 -4.62 -27.73
C GLY A 304 3.90 -3.84 -28.69
N ARG A 305 3.72 -2.53 -28.50
CA ARG A 305 2.86 -1.66 -29.34
C ARG A 305 3.60 -0.73 -30.29
N HIS A 306 4.91 -0.58 -30.18
CA HIS A 306 5.73 0.25 -31.09
C HIS A 306 6.54 -0.60 -32.09
N GLY A 307 6.33 -1.89 -32.14
CA GLY A 307 6.99 -2.82 -33.08
C GLY A 307 6.25 -3.06 -34.39
N GLY A 308 5.26 -2.22 -34.73
CA GLY A 308 4.42 -2.38 -35.91
C GLY A 308 4.58 -1.35 -37.02
N ASP A 309 5.52 -0.40 -36.88
CA ASP A 309 5.80 0.60 -37.93
C ASP A 309 7.32 0.65 -38.15
N VAL A 310 7.81 -0.25 -39.00
CA VAL A 310 9.01 -0.09 -39.81
C VAL A 310 8.66 -0.61 -41.23
#